data_c5c36990649559904408e0fb3a50a600
#
_entry.id   c5c36990649559904408e0fb3a50a600
#
_cell.length_a   1.000
_cell.length_b   1.000
_cell.length_c   1.000
_cell.angle_alpha   90.00
_cell.angle_beta   90.00
_cell.angle_gamma   90.00
#
_symmetry.space_group_name_H-M   'P 1'
#
loop_
_entity.id
_entity.type
_entity.pdbx_description
1 polymer ?
#
loop_
_entity_poly.entity_id
_entity_poly.type
_entity_poly.pdbx_seq_one_letter_code
_entity_poly.pdbx_strand_id
1 'polypeptide(L)'
;PYFPPTRMKEEIKSNFDKLLTEYPSGMHVNSLLASKYFDVKQEYICVGNGAAELIKALMELFSGKIGVVYPTFEEYPNRKTTDDIVAYIPDNNDFTYSVDDLIHYFDHKQLSSLLLINPDNPSGNFIPFNQLLRLLEWSKAQQIALVVDESFVDFTDDSEKNTLLKNELLASYPQLVVVKSISKSYGVPGLRLGVLASSNEQLITTIKKDVSIWNINSFAEFYMQIFGKYEADYRNACQKFMIERSRFFNLLQEISFLRVIPSQA
;
A
#
# COMPACT_ATOMS: atom_id res chain seq x y z
N PRO A 1 6.55 12.85 -13.96
CA PRO A 1 7.12 11.82 -13.09
C PRO A 1 8.60 11.63 -13.39
N TYR A 2 9.42 11.42 -12.35
CA TYR A 2 10.87 11.23 -12.48
C TYR A 2 11.25 9.78 -12.80
N PHE A 3 10.31 8.84 -12.70
CA PHE A 3 10.47 7.41 -12.96
C PHE A 3 9.27 6.89 -13.76
N PRO A 4 9.38 5.86 -14.62
CA PRO A 4 10.60 5.11 -14.96
C PRO A 4 11.55 5.88 -15.91
N PRO A 5 12.88 5.62 -15.85
CA PRO A 5 13.86 6.28 -16.69
C PRO A 5 13.74 5.85 -18.16
N THR A 6 14.27 6.69 -19.09
CA THR A 6 14.18 6.43 -20.52
C THR A 6 14.74 5.06 -20.89
N ARG A 7 15.90 4.67 -20.35
CA ARG A 7 16.52 3.37 -20.63
C ARG A 7 15.63 2.17 -20.25
N MET A 8 14.85 2.28 -19.15
CA MET A 8 13.89 1.23 -18.77
C MET A 8 12.72 1.16 -19.76
N LYS A 9 12.22 2.31 -20.22
CA LYS A 9 11.16 2.37 -21.22
C LYS A 9 11.62 1.77 -22.55
N GLU A 10 12.87 2.02 -22.97
CA GLU A 10 13.43 1.43 -24.18
C GLU A 10 13.62 -0.10 -24.03
N GLU A 11 14.01 -0.60 -22.85
CA GLU A 11 14.08 -2.05 -22.59
C GLU A 11 12.69 -2.70 -22.69
N ILE A 12 11.64 -2.06 -22.17
CA ILE A 12 10.26 -2.55 -22.34
C ILE A 12 9.83 -2.53 -23.81
N LYS A 13 10.12 -1.45 -24.53
CA LYS A 13 9.80 -1.34 -25.98
C LYS A 13 10.49 -2.41 -26.81
N SER A 14 11.76 -2.72 -26.53
CA SER A 14 12.50 -3.75 -27.26
C SER A 14 11.95 -5.17 -27.07
N ASN A 15 11.13 -5.38 -26.03
CA ASN A 15 10.46 -6.65 -25.76
C ASN A 15 8.96 -6.62 -26.09
N PHE A 16 8.47 -5.53 -26.72
CA PHE A 16 7.03 -5.29 -26.89
C PHE A 16 6.30 -6.45 -27.57
N ASP A 17 6.81 -6.97 -28.70
CA ASP A 17 6.15 -8.03 -29.45
C ASP A 17 6.01 -9.30 -28.61
N LYS A 18 7.06 -9.69 -27.88
CA LYS A 18 7.04 -10.83 -26.97
C LYS A 18 6.02 -10.62 -25.86
N LEU A 19 6.05 -9.46 -25.21
CA LEU A 19 5.14 -9.13 -24.11
C LEU A 19 3.67 -9.04 -24.54
N LEU A 20 3.42 -8.70 -25.81
CA LEU A 20 2.07 -8.64 -26.36
C LEU A 20 1.52 -10.03 -26.70
N THR A 21 2.38 -10.95 -27.16
CA THR A 21 1.96 -12.23 -27.76
C THR A 21 2.07 -13.43 -26.83
N GLU A 22 2.77 -13.30 -25.70
CA GLU A 22 2.96 -14.39 -24.74
C GLU A 22 2.16 -14.16 -23.44
N TYR A 23 1.65 -15.25 -22.85
CA TYR A 23 1.04 -15.20 -21.52
C TYR A 23 2.08 -14.90 -20.45
N PRO A 24 1.70 -14.17 -19.38
CA PRO A 24 2.55 -14.03 -18.20
C PRO A 24 2.65 -15.37 -17.44
N SER A 25 3.61 -15.44 -16.54
CA SER A 25 3.72 -16.55 -15.59
C SER A 25 2.56 -16.57 -14.59
N GLY A 26 2.36 -17.71 -13.95
CA GLY A 26 1.36 -17.83 -12.88
C GLY A 26 1.80 -17.20 -11.56
N MET A 27 0.88 -17.18 -10.59
CA MET A 27 1.03 -16.56 -9.26
C MET A 27 2.30 -17.00 -8.52
N HIS A 28 2.73 -18.27 -8.66
CA HIS A 28 3.93 -18.75 -8.00
C HIS A 28 5.18 -17.96 -8.43
N VAL A 29 5.40 -17.78 -9.74
CA VAL A 29 6.54 -17.01 -10.27
C VAL A 29 6.41 -15.53 -9.91
N ASN A 30 5.21 -14.97 -10.04
CA ASN A 30 4.96 -13.56 -9.73
C ASN A 30 5.18 -13.26 -8.24
N SER A 31 4.76 -14.16 -7.34
CA SER A 31 5.07 -14.05 -5.90
C SER A 31 6.57 -14.17 -5.61
N LEU A 32 7.31 -15.00 -6.36
CA LEU A 32 8.77 -15.09 -6.23
C LEU A 32 9.47 -13.81 -6.68
N LEU A 33 9.02 -13.19 -7.76
CA LEU A 33 9.55 -11.89 -8.22
C LEU A 33 9.30 -10.79 -7.18
N ALA A 34 8.07 -10.70 -6.68
CA ALA A 34 7.72 -9.74 -5.64
C ALA A 34 8.47 -9.99 -4.32
N SER A 35 8.62 -11.26 -3.92
CA SER A 35 9.42 -11.68 -2.75
C SER A 35 10.85 -11.15 -2.82
N LYS A 36 11.52 -11.33 -3.95
CA LYS A 36 12.88 -10.84 -4.16
C LYS A 36 12.98 -9.32 -4.12
N TYR A 37 11.96 -8.65 -4.66
CA TYR A 37 11.95 -7.20 -4.74
C TYR A 37 11.71 -6.54 -3.38
N PHE A 38 10.74 -7.06 -2.60
CA PHE A 38 10.38 -6.50 -1.29
C PHE A 38 11.14 -7.12 -0.13
N ASP A 39 12.03 -8.08 -0.39
CA ASP A 39 12.74 -8.87 0.63
C ASP A 39 11.77 -9.49 1.66
N VAL A 40 10.64 -10.01 1.17
CA VAL A 40 9.59 -10.66 1.97
C VAL A 40 9.47 -12.10 1.51
N LYS A 41 9.21 -13.04 2.44
CA LYS A 41 9.04 -14.44 2.10
C LYS A 41 7.96 -14.63 1.04
N GLN A 42 8.18 -15.56 0.11
CA GLN A 42 7.26 -15.83 -1.00
C GLN A 42 5.86 -16.28 -0.53
N GLU A 43 5.80 -17.03 0.55
CA GLU A 43 4.55 -17.47 1.17
C GLU A 43 3.76 -16.34 1.82
N TYR A 44 4.41 -15.22 2.15
CA TYR A 44 3.78 -14.06 2.76
C TYR A 44 3.23 -13.03 1.77
N ILE A 45 3.54 -13.16 0.47
CA ILE A 45 3.20 -12.13 -0.51
C ILE A 45 2.40 -12.69 -1.69
N CYS A 46 1.44 -11.92 -2.16
CA CYS A 46 0.74 -12.14 -3.43
C CYS A 46 0.71 -10.88 -4.27
N VAL A 47 0.55 -11.08 -5.58
CA VAL A 47 0.60 -10.02 -6.59
C VAL A 47 -0.78 -9.92 -7.26
N GLY A 48 -1.26 -8.70 -7.47
CA GLY A 48 -2.56 -8.44 -8.08
C GLY A 48 -2.50 -7.48 -9.27
N ASN A 49 -3.55 -7.50 -10.06
CA ASN A 49 -3.82 -6.55 -11.14
C ASN A 49 -4.18 -5.17 -10.58
N GLY A 50 -3.15 -4.51 -10.03
CA GLY A 50 -3.26 -3.37 -9.15
C GLY A 50 -3.67 -3.77 -7.73
N ALA A 51 -3.46 -2.87 -6.77
CA ALA A 51 -3.92 -3.07 -5.40
C ALA A 51 -5.44 -3.28 -5.33
N ALA A 52 -6.22 -2.71 -6.26
CA ALA A 52 -7.69 -2.81 -6.27
C ALA A 52 -8.21 -4.26 -6.36
N GLU A 53 -7.55 -5.14 -7.13
CA GLU A 53 -7.92 -6.56 -7.16
C GLU A 53 -7.72 -7.22 -5.80
N LEU A 54 -6.58 -6.95 -5.16
CA LEU A 54 -6.25 -7.50 -3.84
C LEU A 54 -7.14 -6.92 -2.73
N ILE A 55 -7.46 -5.63 -2.81
CA ILE A 55 -8.41 -4.97 -1.90
C ILE A 55 -9.77 -5.64 -2.00
N LYS A 56 -10.27 -5.86 -3.23
CA LYS A 56 -11.54 -6.56 -3.44
C LYS A 56 -11.53 -7.92 -2.76
N ALA A 57 -10.56 -8.79 -3.10
CA ALA A 57 -10.44 -10.13 -2.55
C ALA A 57 -10.32 -10.11 -1.01
N LEU A 58 -9.50 -9.19 -0.46
CA LEU A 58 -9.33 -9.04 0.99
C LEU A 58 -10.63 -8.63 1.68
N MET A 59 -11.32 -7.61 1.16
CA MET A 59 -12.54 -7.08 1.77
C MET A 59 -13.70 -8.07 1.70
N GLU A 60 -13.77 -8.93 0.70
CA GLU A 60 -14.76 -10.00 0.61
C GLU A 60 -14.55 -11.09 1.68
N LEU A 61 -13.31 -11.30 2.13
CA LEU A 61 -12.99 -12.27 3.19
C LEU A 61 -13.32 -11.77 4.60
N PHE A 62 -13.32 -10.48 4.83
CA PHE A 62 -13.63 -9.93 6.15
C PHE A 62 -15.13 -9.97 6.40
N SER A 63 -15.51 -10.50 7.57
CA SER A 63 -16.88 -10.46 8.10
C SER A 63 -16.93 -9.56 9.33
N GLY A 64 -18.11 -9.02 9.67
CA GLY A 64 -18.30 -8.16 10.83
C GLY A 64 -17.87 -6.72 10.59
N LYS A 65 -17.73 -5.96 11.67
CA LYS A 65 -17.50 -4.53 11.60
C LYS A 65 -16.05 -4.17 11.28
N ILE A 66 -15.88 -3.19 10.41
CA ILE A 66 -14.58 -2.69 9.97
C ILE A 66 -14.43 -1.24 10.41
N GLY A 67 -13.37 -0.94 11.16
CA GLY A 67 -12.98 0.43 11.49
C GLY A 67 -12.34 1.11 10.27
N VAL A 68 -12.78 2.33 9.96
CA VAL A 68 -12.27 3.12 8.84
C VAL A 68 -12.09 4.57 9.28
N VAL A 69 -10.97 5.17 8.93
CA VAL A 69 -10.71 6.61 9.14
C VAL A 69 -11.19 7.38 7.92
N TYR A 70 -12.00 8.43 8.12
CA TYR A 70 -12.50 9.30 7.05
C TYR A 70 -11.93 10.73 7.15
N PRO A 71 -11.73 11.40 6.00
CA PRO A 71 -11.91 10.93 4.62
C PRO A 71 -10.91 9.85 4.25
N THR A 72 -11.26 8.94 3.33
CA THR A 72 -10.44 7.78 2.97
C THR A 72 -10.47 7.48 1.46
N PHE A 73 -9.64 6.55 1.03
CA PHE A 73 -9.71 5.97 -0.31
C PHE A 73 -10.90 5.01 -0.41
N GLU A 74 -11.91 5.39 -1.17
CA GLU A 74 -13.23 4.76 -1.23
C GLU A 74 -13.25 3.29 -1.70
N GLU A 75 -12.19 2.78 -2.32
CA GLU A 75 -12.16 1.39 -2.80
C GLU A 75 -12.36 0.37 -1.66
N TYR A 76 -11.93 0.70 -0.45
CA TYR A 76 -12.11 -0.18 0.70
C TYR A 76 -13.56 -0.16 1.23
N PRO A 77 -14.11 0.99 1.67
CA PRO A 77 -15.46 1.01 2.24
C PRO A 77 -16.53 0.65 1.22
N ASN A 78 -16.35 0.98 -0.07
CA ASN A 78 -17.30 0.62 -1.13
C ASN A 78 -17.49 -0.90 -1.34
N ARG A 79 -16.61 -1.73 -0.74
CA ARG A 79 -16.74 -3.20 -0.74
C ARG A 79 -17.58 -3.73 0.42
N LYS A 80 -18.13 -2.85 1.25
CA LYS A 80 -18.91 -3.20 2.44
C LYS A 80 -20.23 -2.45 2.47
N THR A 81 -21.16 -2.96 3.27
CA THR A 81 -22.39 -2.23 3.56
C THR A 81 -22.11 -1.12 4.60
N THR A 82 -22.91 -0.08 4.60
CA THR A 82 -22.78 1.02 5.57
C THR A 82 -22.85 0.50 7.01
N ASP A 83 -23.66 -0.52 7.26
CA ASP A 83 -23.84 -1.10 8.59
C ASP A 83 -22.59 -1.84 9.10
N ASP A 84 -21.72 -2.29 8.19
CA ASP A 84 -20.46 -2.95 8.53
C ASP A 84 -19.33 -1.96 8.81
N ILE A 85 -19.51 -0.67 8.52
CA ILE A 85 -18.46 0.36 8.68
C ILE A 85 -18.62 1.09 10.02
N VAL A 86 -17.54 1.11 10.79
CA VAL A 86 -17.40 1.98 11.97
C VAL A 86 -16.45 3.11 11.59
N ALA A 87 -17.03 4.27 11.29
CA ALA A 87 -16.29 5.43 10.82
C ALA A 87 -15.67 6.21 11.98
N TYR A 88 -14.37 6.51 11.91
CA TYR A 88 -13.71 7.54 12.69
C TYR A 88 -13.49 8.76 11.81
N ILE A 89 -13.99 9.91 12.26
CA ILE A 89 -13.83 11.20 11.58
C ILE A 89 -13.09 12.11 12.55
N PRO A 90 -11.86 12.58 12.24
CA PRO A 90 -11.14 13.50 13.08
C PRO A 90 -11.92 14.80 13.29
N ASP A 91 -12.10 15.21 14.56
CA ASP A 91 -12.80 16.46 14.92
C ASP A 91 -11.81 17.64 14.91
N ASN A 92 -11.19 17.86 13.76
CA ASN A 92 -10.33 19.01 13.51
C ASN A 92 -10.24 19.33 12.01
N ASN A 93 -9.92 20.59 11.72
CA ASN A 93 -9.90 21.07 10.34
C ASN A 93 -8.71 20.56 9.51
N ASP A 94 -7.71 19.94 10.11
CA ASP A 94 -6.52 19.42 9.43
C ASP A 94 -6.64 17.91 9.14
N PHE A 95 -7.73 17.28 9.57
CA PHE A 95 -7.95 15.84 9.47
C PHE A 95 -6.82 15.02 10.06
N THR A 96 -6.14 15.58 11.08
CA THR A 96 -5.04 14.92 11.79
C THR A 96 -5.57 13.99 12.88
N TYR A 97 -4.90 12.88 13.06
CA TYR A 97 -5.18 11.92 14.11
C TYR A 97 -3.91 11.18 14.53
N SER A 98 -3.90 10.71 15.75
CA SER A 98 -2.83 9.91 16.34
C SER A 98 -3.26 8.46 16.54
N VAL A 99 -2.32 7.59 16.88
CA VAL A 99 -2.62 6.22 17.30
C VAL A 99 -3.45 6.20 18.59
N ASP A 100 -3.22 7.15 19.50
CA ASP A 100 -4.00 7.22 20.74
C ASP A 100 -5.47 7.56 20.46
N ASP A 101 -5.75 8.45 19.51
CA ASP A 101 -7.11 8.77 19.08
C ASP A 101 -7.81 7.53 18.48
N LEU A 102 -7.11 6.78 17.62
CA LEU A 102 -7.65 5.57 17.01
C LEU A 102 -7.94 4.49 18.05
N ILE A 103 -6.99 4.22 18.96
CA ILE A 103 -7.15 3.24 20.03
C ILE A 103 -8.32 3.65 20.92
N HIS A 104 -8.35 4.89 21.40
CA HIS A 104 -9.42 5.39 22.26
C HIS A 104 -10.80 5.24 21.60
N TYR A 105 -10.91 5.56 20.32
CA TYR A 105 -12.18 5.49 19.61
C TYR A 105 -12.64 4.05 19.34
N PHE A 106 -11.71 3.17 18.96
CA PHE A 106 -12.05 1.82 18.47
C PHE A 106 -12.04 0.75 19.59
N ASP A 107 -11.46 1.01 20.75
CA ASP A 107 -11.21 0.01 21.79
C ASP A 107 -12.45 -0.81 22.22
N HIS A 108 -13.65 -0.21 22.14
CA HIS A 108 -14.90 -0.87 22.53
C HIS A 108 -15.88 -1.09 21.37
N LYS A 109 -15.43 -1.01 20.12
CA LYS A 109 -16.33 -1.06 18.95
C LYS A 109 -16.55 -2.47 18.37
N GLN A 110 -15.97 -3.51 18.98
CA GLN A 110 -16.08 -4.90 18.53
C GLN A 110 -15.78 -5.07 17.04
N LEU A 111 -14.65 -4.56 16.59
CA LEU A 111 -14.20 -4.65 15.20
C LEU A 111 -13.68 -6.05 14.89
N SER A 112 -13.85 -6.48 13.64
CA SER A 112 -13.11 -7.62 13.05
C SER A 112 -11.81 -7.16 12.41
N SER A 113 -11.79 -5.95 11.88
CA SER A 113 -10.61 -5.36 11.25
C SER A 113 -10.60 -3.84 11.37
N LEU A 114 -9.40 -3.26 11.32
CA LEU A 114 -9.16 -1.83 11.22
C LEU A 114 -8.37 -1.55 9.95
N LEU A 115 -8.86 -0.63 9.13
CA LEU A 115 -8.18 -0.12 7.95
C LEU A 115 -7.48 1.19 8.26
N LEU A 116 -6.21 1.26 7.90
CA LEU A 116 -5.38 2.46 7.96
C LEU A 116 -4.67 2.67 6.63
N ILE A 117 -4.74 3.86 6.07
CA ILE A 117 -3.91 4.27 4.93
C ILE A 117 -2.78 5.14 5.49
N ASN A 118 -1.53 4.77 5.23
CA ASN A 118 -0.39 5.47 5.82
C ASN A 118 0.83 5.55 4.89
N PRO A 119 1.20 6.73 4.38
CA PRO A 119 0.55 8.05 4.53
C PRO A 119 -0.88 8.07 4.01
N ASP A 120 -1.74 8.84 4.69
CA ASP A 120 -3.17 8.84 4.42
C ASP A 120 -3.54 9.57 3.12
N ASN A 121 -4.51 9.04 2.43
CA ASN A 121 -5.11 9.62 1.23
C ASN A 121 -6.63 9.72 1.42
N PRO A 122 -7.24 10.94 1.49
CA PRO A 122 -6.69 12.20 0.98
C PRO A 122 -6.11 13.17 2.03
N SER A 123 -6.16 12.86 3.35
CA SER A 123 -5.84 13.83 4.39
C SER A 123 -4.35 14.25 4.44
N GLY A 124 -3.45 13.36 3.98
CA GLY A 124 -2.02 13.55 4.11
C GLY A 124 -1.46 13.26 5.51
N ASN A 125 -2.32 12.84 6.45
CA ASN A 125 -1.85 12.46 7.79
C ASN A 125 -0.85 11.30 7.73
N PHE A 126 0.13 11.32 8.62
CA PHE A 126 1.16 10.30 8.65
C PHE A 126 1.43 9.85 10.08
N ILE A 127 1.35 8.55 10.30
CA ILE A 127 1.68 7.91 11.57
C ILE A 127 3.10 7.33 11.46
N PRO A 128 4.07 7.80 12.27
CA PRO A 128 5.42 7.28 12.28
C PRO A 128 5.50 5.80 12.68
N PHE A 129 6.53 5.10 12.20
CA PHE A 129 6.71 3.66 12.39
C PHE A 129 6.61 3.21 13.87
N ASN A 130 7.24 3.95 14.80
CA ASN A 130 7.18 3.63 16.22
C ASN A 130 5.75 3.70 16.80
N GLN A 131 4.89 4.57 16.27
CA GLN A 131 3.48 4.65 16.64
C GLN A 131 2.67 3.52 16.00
N LEU A 132 2.99 3.14 14.76
CA LEU A 132 2.37 1.97 14.11
C LEU A 132 2.63 0.69 14.90
N LEU A 133 3.80 0.53 15.53
CA LEU A 133 4.07 -0.61 16.42
C LEU A 133 3.10 -0.67 17.61
N ARG A 134 2.73 0.47 18.18
CA ARG A 134 1.73 0.52 19.25
C ARG A 134 0.34 0.10 18.76
N LEU A 135 -0.03 0.51 17.55
CA LEU A 135 -1.30 0.11 16.94
C LEU A 135 -1.32 -1.40 16.62
N LEU A 136 -0.17 -1.97 16.21
CA LEU A 136 0.00 -3.40 16.00
C LEU A 136 -0.16 -4.20 17.29
N GLU A 137 0.45 -3.75 18.39
CA GLU A 137 0.28 -4.40 19.70
C GLU A 137 -1.16 -4.36 20.17
N TRP A 138 -1.82 -3.21 20.04
CA TRP A 138 -3.23 -3.07 20.39
C TRP A 138 -4.11 -3.99 19.53
N SER A 139 -3.93 -3.99 18.20
CA SER A 139 -4.71 -4.85 17.29
C SER A 139 -4.53 -6.34 17.61
N LYS A 140 -3.31 -6.73 18.01
CA LYS A 140 -3.01 -8.09 18.45
C LYS A 140 -3.74 -8.45 19.73
N ALA A 141 -3.74 -7.55 20.72
CA ALA A 141 -4.44 -7.75 21.98
C ALA A 141 -5.96 -7.85 21.79
N GLN A 142 -6.51 -7.07 20.87
CA GLN A 142 -7.95 -7.07 20.53
C GLN A 142 -8.34 -8.18 19.54
N GLN A 143 -7.39 -8.95 19.02
CA GLN A 143 -7.61 -9.96 17.96
C GLN A 143 -8.24 -9.37 16.69
N ILE A 144 -7.88 -8.15 16.34
CA ILE A 144 -8.37 -7.40 15.19
C ILE A 144 -7.35 -7.51 14.05
N ALA A 145 -7.79 -7.81 12.83
CA ALA A 145 -6.94 -7.68 11.65
C ALA A 145 -6.61 -6.20 11.41
N LEU A 146 -5.33 -5.86 11.30
CA LEU A 146 -4.89 -4.50 10.95
C LEU A 146 -4.45 -4.48 9.48
N VAL A 147 -5.23 -3.80 8.64
CA VAL A 147 -4.90 -3.57 7.23
C VAL A 147 -4.22 -2.21 7.11
N VAL A 148 -2.99 -2.19 6.64
CA VAL A 148 -2.27 -0.95 6.37
C VAL A 148 -1.99 -0.85 4.88
N ASP A 149 -2.57 0.16 4.24
CA ASP A 149 -2.24 0.53 2.86
C ASP A 149 -1.06 1.51 2.87
N GLU A 150 0.09 1.05 2.44
CA GLU A 150 1.31 1.85 2.34
C GLU A 150 1.69 2.25 0.91
N SER A 151 0.68 2.44 0.04
CA SER A 151 0.88 2.80 -1.36
C SER A 151 1.67 4.11 -1.57
N PHE A 152 1.76 4.94 -0.55
CA PHE A 152 2.48 6.22 -0.58
C PHE A 152 3.72 6.27 0.30
N VAL A 153 4.07 5.19 1.01
CA VAL A 153 5.18 5.17 1.97
C VAL A 153 6.54 5.52 1.35
N ASP A 154 6.73 5.21 0.06
CA ASP A 154 7.98 5.51 -0.66
C ASP A 154 8.24 7.02 -0.83
N PHE A 155 7.23 7.85 -0.61
CA PHE A 155 7.37 9.31 -0.64
C PHE A 155 7.74 9.92 0.71
N THR A 156 7.75 9.12 1.78
CA THR A 156 8.16 9.59 3.12
C THR A 156 9.67 9.81 3.18
N ASP A 157 10.10 10.66 4.11
CA ASP A 157 11.51 11.04 4.24
C ASP A 157 12.44 9.87 4.55
N ASP A 158 11.94 8.79 5.15
CA ASP A 158 12.68 7.54 5.44
C ASP A 158 11.79 6.32 5.15
N SER A 159 11.57 6.04 3.86
CA SER A 159 10.67 4.99 3.41
C SER A 159 11.10 3.58 3.86
N GLU A 160 12.41 3.31 3.89
CA GLU A 160 12.94 2.00 4.33
C GLU A 160 12.65 1.75 5.80
N LYS A 161 12.69 2.78 6.63
CA LYS A 161 12.33 2.70 8.04
C LYS A 161 10.82 2.59 8.24
N ASN A 162 10.05 3.32 7.44
CA ASN A 162 8.62 3.48 7.63
C ASN A 162 7.77 2.34 7.05
N THR A 163 8.29 1.56 6.09
CA THR A 163 7.54 0.42 5.54
C THR A 163 7.35 -0.70 6.57
N LEU A 164 6.19 -1.35 6.52
CA LEU A 164 5.84 -2.55 7.29
C LEU A 164 6.14 -3.85 6.55
N LEU A 165 6.59 -3.78 5.29
CA LEU A 165 7.01 -4.94 4.50
C LEU A 165 8.39 -5.45 4.99
N LYS A 166 8.40 -6.07 6.17
CA LYS A 166 9.59 -6.64 6.82
C LYS A 166 9.26 -8.03 7.36
N ASN A 167 10.08 -9.04 7.04
CA ASN A 167 9.83 -10.43 7.44
C ASN A 167 9.59 -10.60 8.94
N GLU A 168 10.46 -10.01 9.76
CA GLU A 168 10.38 -10.13 11.22
C GLU A 168 9.10 -9.48 11.77
N LEU A 169 8.70 -8.36 11.18
CA LEU A 169 7.47 -7.67 11.59
C LEU A 169 6.24 -8.49 11.21
N LEU A 170 6.15 -8.92 9.96
CA LEU A 170 5.04 -9.76 9.49
C LEU A 170 4.93 -11.04 10.32
N ALA A 171 6.05 -11.71 10.59
CA ALA A 171 6.09 -12.92 11.41
C ALA A 171 5.62 -12.69 12.85
N SER A 172 5.92 -11.52 13.44
CA SER A 172 5.54 -11.15 14.81
C SER A 172 4.07 -10.76 14.94
N TYR A 173 3.45 -10.31 13.82
CA TYR A 173 2.08 -9.81 13.78
C TYR A 173 1.26 -10.47 12.66
N PRO A 174 0.83 -11.74 12.82
CA PRO A 174 0.06 -12.45 11.79
C PRO A 174 -1.28 -11.78 11.43
N GLN A 175 -1.81 -10.93 12.30
CA GLN A 175 -3.00 -10.11 12.04
C GLN A 175 -2.73 -8.90 11.14
N LEU A 176 -1.45 -8.55 10.87
CA LEU A 176 -1.08 -7.47 9.95
C LEU A 176 -1.26 -7.91 8.50
N VAL A 177 -1.92 -7.06 7.74
CA VAL A 177 -2.02 -7.15 6.28
C VAL A 177 -1.52 -5.83 5.70
N VAL A 178 -0.47 -5.90 4.89
CA VAL A 178 0.08 -4.72 4.20
C VAL A 178 -0.35 -4.76 2.74
N VAL A 179 -0.97 -3.67 2.27
CA VAL A 179 -1.34 -3.48 0.86
C VAL A 179 -0.46 -2.38 0.27
N LYS A 180 0.05 -2.59 -0.94
CA LYS A 180 0.88 -1.58 -1.63
C LYS A 180 0.61 -1.55 -3.12
N SER A 181 0.23 -0.39 -3.63
CA SER A 181 0.14 -0.14 -5.07
C SER A 181 1.51 0.16 -5.66
N ILE A 182 1.88 -0.55 -6.70
CA ILE A 182 3.12 -0.29 -7.46
C ILE A 182 2.91 0.82 -8.52
N SER A 183 1.70 1.34 -8.62
CA SER A 183 1.34 2.33 -9.65
C SER A 183 1.73 3.78 -9.29
N LYS A 184 1.93 4.07 -8.02
CA LYS A 184 2.05 5.46 -7.48
C LYS A 184 3.49 5.97 -7.59
N SER A 185 4.32 5.69 -6.60
CA SER A 185 5.73 6.11 -6.55
C SER A 185 6.53 5.60 -7.75
N TYR A 186 6.20 4.43 -8.24
CA TYR A 186 6.86 3.81 -9.41
C TYR A 186 6.44 4.41 -10.76
N GLY A 187 5.45 5.30 -10.81
CA GLY A 187 5.06 6.03 -12.02
C GLY A 187 4.55 5.17 -13.18
N VAL A 188 4.04 3.98 -12.89
CA VAL A 188 3.59 2.99 -13.89
C VAL A 188 2.13 2.56 -13.70
N PRO A 189 1.17 3.50 -13.59
CA PRO A 189 -0.23 3.15 -13.32
C PRO A 189 -0.86 2.27 -14.39
N GLY A 190 -0.38 2.36 -15.64
CA GLY A 190 -0.87 1.54 -16.76
C GLY A 190 -0.50 0.06 -16.66
N LEU A 191 0.53 -0.32 -15.90
CA LEU A 191 0.92 -1.72 -15.70
C LEU A 191 -0.06 -2.48 -14.80
N ARG A 192 -0.85 -1.76 -13.99
CA ARG A 192 -1.81 -2.38 -13.07
C ARG A 192 -1.13 -3.40 -12.15
N LEU A 193 -0.23 -2.96 -11.29
CA LEU A 193 0.53 -3.83 -10.40
C LEU A 193 0.34 -3.41 -8.93
N GLY A 194 0.09 -4.37 -8.06
CA GLY A 194 0.01 -4.20 -6.62
C GLY A 194 0.41 -5.46 -5.88
N VAL A 195 0.73 -5.33 -4.61
CA VAL A 195 1.07 -6.46 -3.73
C VAL A 195 0.26 -6.38 -2.44
N LEU A 196 0.03 -7.55 -1.86
CA LEU A 196 -0.51 -7.72 -0.52
C LEU A 196 0.38 -8.70 0.23
N ALA A 197 0.75 -8.36 1.46
CA ALA A 197 1.61 -9.20 2.29
C ALA A 197 1.04 -9.40 3.70
N SER A 198 1.17 -10.63 4.21
CA SER A 198 0.85 -11.04 5.57
C SER A 198 1.57 -12.35 5.89
N SER A 199 1.92 -12.60 7.13
CA SER A 199 2.38 -13.94 7.54
C SER A 199 1.23 -14.91 7.83
N ASN A 200 -0.01 -14.50 7.73
CA ASN A 200 -1.16 -15.38 7.75
C ASN A 200 -1.24 -16.15 6.43
N GLU A 201 -0.59 -17.30 6.37
CA GLU A 201 -0.48 -18.12 5.17
C GLU A 201 -1.86 -18.59 4.65
N GLN A 202 -2.84 -18.80 5.54
CA GLN A 202 -4.19 -19.17 5.13
C GLN A 202 -4.86 -18.02 4.38
N LEU A 203 -4.74 -16.79 4.87
CA LEU A 203 -5.23 -15.59 4.19
C LEU A 203 -4.59 -15.44 2.81
N ILE A 204 -3.27 -15.50 2.75
CA ILE A 204 -2.51 -15.37 1.49
C ILE A 204 -2.90 -16.46 0.50
N THR A 205 -3.03 -17.71 0.96
CA THR A 205 -3.44 -18.84 0.10
C THR A 205 -4.86 -18.64 -0.42
N THR A 206 -5.78 -18.14 0.40
CA THR A 206 -7.16 -17.89 0.00
C THR A 206 -7.23 -16.79 -1.06
N ILE A 207 -6.53 -15.67 -0.85
CA ILE A 207 -6.45 -14.58 -1.84
C ILE A 207 -5.82 -15.07 -3.16
N LYS A 208 -4.72 -15.85 -3.09
CA LYS A 208 -4.09 -16.43 -4.29
C LYS A 208 -5.01 -17.35 -5.09
N LYS A 209 -5.99 -18.01 -4.44
CA LYS A 209 -6.98 -18.85 -5.11
C LYS A 209 -8.15 -18.05 -5.68
N ASP A 210 -8.48 -16.91 -5.08
CA ASP A 210 -9.60 -16.06 -5.51
C ASP A 210 -9.26 -15.26 -6.78
N VAL A 211 -8.01 -14.77 -6.90
CA VAL A 211 -7.58 -14.05 -8.09
C VAL A 211 -7.48 -14.95 -9.31
N SER A 212 -7.75 -14.40 -10.49
CA SER A 212 -7.74 -15.16 -11.74
C SER A 212 -6.35 -15.71 -12.08
N ILE A 213 -6.32 -16.84 -12.81
CA ILE A 213 -5.08 -17.32 -13.43
C ILE A 213 -4.56 -16.22 -14.39
N TRP A 214 -3.25 -15.98 -14.40
CA TRP A 214 -2.63 -14.88 -15.18
C TRP A 214 -3.24 -13.51 -14.88
N ASN A 215 -3.53 -13.26 -13.61
CA ASN A 215 -4.20 -12.05 -13.15
C ASN A 215 -3.44 -10.75 -13.43
N ILE A 216 -2.12 -10.79 -13.58
CA ILE A 216 -1.33 -9.65 -14.05
C ILE A 216 -0.95 -9.84 -15.52
N ASN A 217 -0.68 -8.73 -16.23
CA ASN A 217 -0.25 -8.78 -17.60
C ASN A 217 1.27 -9.02 -17.73
N SER A 218 1.71 -9.46 -18.93
CA SER A 218 3.13 -9.75 -19.21
C SER A 218 4.05 -8.54 -19.07
N PHE A 219 3.57 -7.32 -19.33
CA PHE A 219 4.33 -6.09 -19.11
C PHE A 219 4.60 -5.85 -17.62
N ALA A 220 3.63 -6.12 -16.75
CA ALA A 220 3.79 -6.00 -15.31
C ALA A 220 4.78 -7.04 -14.76
N GLU A 221 4.71 -8.29 -15.23
CA GLU A 221 5.69 -9.32 -14.88
C GLU A 221 7.10 -8.92 -15.33
N PHE A 222 7.26 -8.51 -16.60
CA PHE A 222 8.54 -8.09 -17.14
C PHE A 222 9.12 -6.89 -16.37
N TYR A 223 8.26 -5.94 -16.02
CA TYR A 223 8.66 -4.81 -15.18
C TYR A 223 9.28 -5.29 -13.85
N MET A 224 8.64 -6.24 -13.14
CA MET A 224 9.21 -6.81 -11.91
C MET A 224 10.54 -7.53 -12.17
N GLN A 225 10.70 -8.23 -13.30
CA GLN A 225 11.92 -8.92 -13.66
C GLN A 225 13.11 -7.96 -13.85
N ILE A 226 12.88 -6.79 -14.45
CA ILE A 226 13.95 -5.85 -14.78
C ILE A 226 14.16 -4.77 -13.70
N PHE A 227 13.22 -4.57 -12.77
CA PHE A 227 13.23 -3.45 -11.84
C PHE A 227 14.55 -3.32 -11.06
N GLY A 228 15.13 -4.43 -10.60
CA GLY A 228 16.38 -4.42 -9.85
C GLY A 228 17.55 -3.70 -10.56
N LYS A 229 17.56 -3.65 -11.90
CA LYS A 229 18.54 -2.90 -12.69
C LYS A 229 18.39 -1.37 -12.54
N TYR A 230 17.20 -0.91 -12.11
CA TYR A 230 16.79 0.49 -12.08
C TYR A 230 16.46 1.00 -10.68
N GLU A 231 16.76 0.22 -9.65
CA GLU A 231 16.46 0.55 -8.27
C GLU A 231 17.12 1.87 -7.82
N ALA A 232 18.38 2.10 -8.24
CA ALA A 232 19.08 3.35 -7.95
C ALA A 232 18.40 4.56 -8.61
N ASP A 233 17.90 4.41 -9.85
CA ASP A 233 17.12 5.46 -10.52
C ASP A 233 15.80 5.74 -9.79
N TYR A 234 15.16 4.69 -9.28
CA TYR A 234 13.94 4.81 -8.49
C TYR A 234 14.19 5.60 -7.19
N ARG A 235 15.20 5.24 -6.41
CA ARG A 235 15.57 5.96 -5.18
C ARG A 235 15.87 7.43 -5.47
N ASN A 236 16.63 7.72 -6.52
CA ASN A 236 16.91 9.10 -6.95
C ASN A 236 15.63 9.85 -7.36
N ALA A 237 14.68 9.17 -8.00
CA ALA A 237 13.40 9.77 -8.40
C ALA A 237 12.54 10.12 -7.17
N CYS A 238 12.49 9.26 -6.16
CA CYS A 238 11.81 9.53 -4.90
C CYS A 238 12.44 10.73 -4.17
N GLN A 239 13.78 10.82 -4.11
CA GLN A 239 14.47 11.96 -3.51
C GLN A 239 14.12 13.29 -4.23
N LYS A 240 14.13 13.28 -5.58
CA LYS A 240 13.72 14.47 -6.37
C LYS A 240 12.26 14.84 -6.09
N PHE A 241 11.39 13.86 -5.94
CA PHE A 241 10.00 14.10 -5.60
C PHE A 241 9.87 14.77 -4.23
N MET A 242 10.58 14.31 -3.20
CA MET A 242 10.55 14.90 -1.86
C MET A 242 11.02 16.35 -1.86
N ILE A 243 12.09 16.66 -2.61
CA ILE A 243 12.59 18.04 -2.78
C ILE A 243 11.51 18.91 -3.44
N GLU A 244 10.88 18.41 -4.51
CA GLU A 244 9.85 19.17 -5.23
C GLU A 244 8.58 19.33 -4.40
N ARG A 245 8.18 18.32 -3.61
CA ARG A 245 7.07 18.42 -2.65
C ARG A 245 7.32 19.54 -1.65
N SER A 246 8.52 19.59 -1.05
CA SER A 246 8.88 20.63 -0.09
C SER A 246 8.89 22.03 -0.73
N ARG A 247 9.44 22.14 -1.94
CA ARG A 247 9.42 23.38 -2.71
C ARG A 247 8.00 23.86 -3.00
N PHE A 248 7.15 22.95 -3.45
CA PHE A 248 5.75 23.24 -3.78
C PHE A 248 4.95 23.63 -2.54
N PHE A 249 5.14 22.92 -1.42
CA PHE A 249 4.53 23.24 -0.13
C PHE A 249 4.87 24.67 0.30
N ASN A 250 6.15 25.08 0.25
CA ASN A 250 6.58 26.42 0.62
C ASN A 250 5.95 27.50 -0.27
N LEU A 251 5.87 27.27 -1.60
CA LEU A 251 5.23 28.20 -2.52
C LEU A 251 3.71 28.36 -2.25
N LEU A 252 3.04 27.26 -1.89
CA LEU A 252 1.63 27.34 -1.53
C LEU A 252 1.39 28.14 -0.24
N GLN A 253 2.31 28.10 0.73
CA GLN A 253 2.22 28.88 1.96
C GLN A 253 2.30 30.40 1.74
N GLU A 254 2.90 30.85 0.61
CA GLU A 254 2.94 32.27 0.24
C GLU A 254 1.57 32.82 -0.21
N ILE A 255 0.60 31.94 -0.49
CA ILE A 255 -0.72 32.32 -0.98
C ILE A 255 -1.66 32.55 0.21
N SER A 256 -1.96 33.80 0.53
CA SER A 256 -2.62 34.24 1.76
C SER A 256 -4.02 33.68 2.01
N PHE A 257 -4.75 33.25 0.96
CA PHE A 257 -6.10 32.68 1.10
C PHE A 257 -6.08 31.14 1.19
N LEU A 258 -4.91 30.50 1.09
CA LEU A 258 -4.78 29.07 1.22
C LEU A 258 -4.36 28.68 2.65
N ARG A 259 -4.97 27.65 3.16
CA ARG A 259 -4.47 26.90 4.30
C ARG A 259 -3.82 25.63 3.79
N VAL A 260 -2.53 25.51 3.96
CA VAL A 260 -1.75 24.38 3.46
C VAL A 260 -1.48 23.41 4.59
N ILE A 261 -1.96 22.16 4.42
CA ILE A 261 -1.77 21.07 5.39
C ILE A 261 -0.48 20.34 4.98
N PRO A 262 0.48 20.13 5.91
CA PRO A 262 1.70 19.38 5.61
C PRO A 262 1.39 17.91 5.35
N SER A 263 2.12 17.33 4.39
CA SER A 263 2.00 15.91 4.05
C SER A 263 3.38 15.27 3.85
N GLN A 264 3.50 13.99 4.21
CA GLN A 264 4.69 13.18 3.91
C GLN A 264 4.65 12.54 2.51
N ALA A 265 3.52 12.63 1.81
CA ALA A 265 3.34 12.04 0.48
C ALA A 265 2.56 12.94 -0.47
#